data_027a2cbf9cb2d1e697b00cad84743536
#
_entry.id   027a2cbf9cb2d1e697b00cad84743536
#
_cell.length_a   1.000
_cell.length_b   1.000
_cell.length_c   1.000
_cell.angle_alpha   90.00
_cell.angle_beta   90.00
_cell.angle_gamma   90.00
#
_symmetry.space_group_name_H-M   'P 1'
#
loop_
_entity.id
_entity.type
_entity.pdbx_description
1 polymer ?
#
loop_
_entity_poly.entity_id
_entity_poly.type
_entity_poly.pdbx_seq_one_letter_code
_entity_poly.pdbx_strand_id
1 'polypeptide(L)'
;MLATSMSLLAQGTSWQTATLISNGQTKTGTLDNNNTVAWYKITVTQEGHVDLVATSTGTLTLSTGSTVYGLKNDATYSRGTFTGATGTYSDVNISYHATDVGKGTYYIRIARYGGAGSFTLKYTFTPCALSNDPEPNNDYQSSSQLQSGATVQGRLGHRTSDDVTDTEDWYKIVVPEEGHIEFRAISTENLLLSTNGSVVYGFRNNATYSRGSFSGNGTYSDDTITYQATNVGKGTYYVRISRYGGSGGYKLYYKFTPCPLAADPEPNNNFENAGWLPSGPTKQGRLGYRTSDDVTDTEDWYRFTVTKKGAIEFTVTGTEDLTLSTYGTAIYGLNDNGTTYWIANFSGTNTYSNVTLTYQANDVEKGTYYVKISRYGGSGGYRLTYTGPTLTGDVDGNGKVSISDVTDMIDRLLGSSNPSFAIDDADVDGDGKITIGDVTALIDILLSGN
;
A
#
# COMPACT_ATOMS: atom_id res chain seq x y z
N MET A 1 -34.05 41.42 -52.51
CA MET A 1 -34.10 40.04 -51.98
C MET A 1 -32.69 39.48 -52.08
N LEU A 2 -31.94 39.50 -51.02
CA LEU A 2 -30.67 38.79 -50.95
C LEU A 2 -30.99 37.33 -50.57
N ALA A 3 -30.77 36.43 -51.51
CA ALA A 3 -30.79 35.02 -51.22
C ALA A 3 -29.50 34.68 -50.47
N THR A 4 -29.58 34.48 -49.16
CA THR A 4 -28.53 33.84 -48.38
C THR A 4 -28.45 32.38 -48.83
N SER A 5 -27.45 32.07 -49.67
CA SER A 5 -27.06 30.70 -49.95
C SER A 5 -26.59 30.06 -48.64
N MET A 6 -27.46 29.28 -47.99
CA MET A 6 -27.03 28.28 -47.03
C MET A 6 -26.10 27.31 -47.79
N SER A 7 -24.81 27.39 -47.58
CA SER A 7 -23.91 26.35 -48.01
C SER A 7 -24.29 25.07 -47.27
N LEU A 8 -24.93 24.14 -47.99
CA LEU A 8 -25.02 22.76 -47.53
C LEU A 8 -23.58 22.27 -47.36
N LEU A 9 -23.14 22.19 -46.09
CA LEU A 9 -21.89 21.52 -45.79
C LEU A 9 -22.08 20.07 -46.24
N ALA A 10 -21.33 19.69 -47.29
CA ALA A 10 -21.42 18.36 -47.88
C ALA A 10 -21.22 17.30 -46.77
N GLN A 11 -22.23 16.46 -46.57
CA GLN A 11 -22.11 15.28 -45.72
C GLN A 11 -21.06 14.33 -46.29
N GLY A 12 -20.22 13.72 -45.40
CA GLY A 12 -19.22 12.75 -45.86
C GLY A 12 -19.87 11.51 -46.47
N THR A 13 -19.27 10.98 -47.55
CA THR A 13 -19.73 9.74 -48.21
C THR A 13 -18.94 8.51 -47.75
N SER A 14 -17.84 8.69 -47.07
CA SER A 14 -17.00 7.66 -46.46
C SER A 14 -16.41 8.16 -45.14
N TRP A 15 -15.78 7.27 -44.38
CA TRP A 15 -15.13 7.65 -43.10
C TRP A 15 -13.96 8.63 -43.37
N GLN A 16 -13.25 8.54 -44.51
CA GLN A 16 -12.17 9.44 -44.89
C GLN A 16 -12.65 10.87 -45.11
N THR A 17 -13.88 11.03 -45.65
CA THR A 17 -14.50 12.33 -45.93
C THR A 17 -15.50 12.77 -44.87
N ALA A 18 -15.53 12.08 -43.72
CA ALA A 18 -16.50 12.31 -42.64
C ALA A 18 -16.49 13.75 -42.09
N THR A 19 -17.66 14.33 -41.92
CA THR A 19 -17.85 15.69 -41.43
C THR A 19 -17.70 15.73 -39.92
N LEU A 20 -16.88 16.66 -39.39
CA LEU A 20 -16.66 16.82 -37.94
C LEU A 20 -17.91 17.36 -37.25
N ILE A 21 -18.26 16.76 -36.10
CA ILE A 21 -19.23 17.27 -35.15
C ILE A 21 -18.50 17.54 -33.81
N SER A 22 -18.64 18.76 -33.32
CA SER A 22 -18.13 19.12 -31.99
C SER A 22 -19.14 18.81 -30.87
N ASN A 23 -18.68 18.64 -29.65
CA ASN A 23 -19.56 18.39 -28.50
C ASN A 23 -20.66 19.46 -28.37
N GLY A 24 -21.89 19.03 -28.14
CA GLY A 24 -23.10 19.85 -28.06
C GLY A 24 -23.67 20.29 -29.38
N GLN A 25 -23.00 20.04 -30.53
CA GLN A 25 -23.51 20.44 -31.84
C GLN A 25 -24.54 19.45 -32.42
N THR A 26 -25.40 19.99 -33.26
CA THR A 26 -26.31 19.25 -34.13
C THR A 26 -25.97 19.50 -35.58
N LYS A 27 -25.83 18.45 -36.39
CA LYS A 27 -25.63 18.53 -37.84
C LYS A 27 -26.88 18.03 -38.57
N THR A 28 -27.19 18.64 -39.68
CA THR A 28 -28.29 18.21 -40.58
C THR A 28 -27.69 17.48 -41.77
N GLY A 29 -28.31 16.39 -42.16
CA GLY A 29 -28.00 15.65 -43.39
C GLY A 29 -29.27 15.29 -44.14
N THR A 30 -29.10 14.76 -45.38
CA THR A 30 -30.20 14.27 -46.23
C THR A 30 -29.87 12.88 -46.73
N LEU A 31 -30.86 11.98 -46.74
CA LEU A 31 -30.74 10.64 -47.30
C LEU A 31 -31.88 10.37 -48.26
N ASP A 32 -31.55 9.72 -49.37
CA ASP A 32 -32.47 9.34 -50.43
C ASP A 32 -32.01 8.04 -51.12
N ASN A 33 -32.54 7.72 -52.27
CA ASN A 33 -32.21 6.50 -53.03
C ASN A 33 -30.76 6.55 -53.59
N ASN A 34 -30.19 7.74 -53.81
CA ASN A 34 -28.84 7.93 -54.38
C ASN A 34 -27.80 8.09 -53.25
N ASN A 35 -28.20 8.67 -52.12
CA ASN A 35 -27.36 8.92 -50.95
C ASN A 35 -27.92 8.14 -49.75
N THR A 36 -27.56 6.86 -49.62
CA THR A 36 -28.12 5.97 -48.60
C THR A 36 -27.38 6.02 -47.28
N VAL A 37 -26.23 6.71 -47.18
CA VAL A 37 -25.42 6.83 -45.98
C VAL A 37 -24.84 8.23 -45.85
N ALA A 38 -24.63 8.68 -44.63
CA ALA A 38 -23.92 9.90 -44.27
C ALA A 38 -22.87 9.58 -43.21
N TRP A 39 -21.67 10.16 -43.37
CA TRP A 39 -20.56 9.91 -42.44
C TRP A 39 -20.16 11.18 -41.70
N TYR A 40 -20.01 11.02 -40.40
CA TYR A 40 -19.56 12.04 -39.46
C TYR A 40 -18.40 11.51 -38.62
N LYS A 41 -17.64 12.42 -38.00
CA LYS A 41 -16.60 12.08 -37.06
C LYS A 41 -16.68 12.97 -35.83
N ILE A 42 -16.28 12.41 -34.71
CA ILE A 42 -16.09 13.12 -33.42
C ILE A 42 -14.68 12.87 -32.93
N THR A 43 -14.11 13.85 -32.20
CA THR A 43 -12.82 13.70 -31.53
C THR A 43 -13.06 13.79 -30.02
N VAL A 44 -12.67 12.73 -29.33
CA VAL A 44 -12.73 12.61 -27.87
C VAL A 44 -11.32 12.79 -27.32
N THR A 45 -11.13 13.77 -26.44
CA THR A 45 -9.81 14.15 -25.91
C THR A 45 -9.53 13.62 -24.51
N GLN A 46 -10.56 13.08 -23.86
CA GLN A 46 -10.48 12.46 -22.55
C GLN A 46 -11.54 11.36 -22.42
N GLU A 47 -11.44 10.51 -21.39
CA GLU A 47 -12.37 9.41 -21.15
C GLU A 47 -13.75 9.92 -20.69
N GLY A 48 -14.81 9.21 -21.11
CA GLY A 48 -16.17 9.58 -20.74
C GLY A 48 -17.25 8.85 -21.53
N HIS A 49 -18.41 9.49 -21.62
CA HIS A 49 -19.64 8.95 -22.22
C HIS A 49 -19.96 9.70 -23.51
N VAL A 50 -20.43 8.97 -24.50
CA VAL A 50 -20.91 9.51 -25.77
C VAL A 50 -22.37 9.19 -25.98
N ASP A 51 -23.16 10.23 -26.24
CA ASP A 51 -24.54 10.16 -26.65
C ASP A 51 -24.69 10.71 -28.06
N LEU A 52 -25.29 9.92 -28.95
CA LEU A 52 -25.66 10.32 -30.31
C LEU A 52 -27.14 10.07 -30.51
N VAL A 53 -27.86 11.09 -30.99
CA VAL A 53 -29.27 10.98 -31.33
C VAL A 53 -29.47 11.47 -32.73
N ALA A 54 -30.03 10.61 -33.60
CA ALA A 54 -30.42 10.98 -34.95
C ALA A 54 -31.93 10.94 -35.12
N THR A 55 -32.50 12.04 -35.62
CA THR A 55 -33.94 12.21 -35.83
C THR A 55 -34.23 12.59 -37.29
N SER A 56 -35.04 11.81 -37.97
CA SER A 56 -35.41 12.05 -39.35
C SER A 56 -36.72 12.83 -39.48
N THR A 57 -36.95 13.39 -40.66
CA THR A 57 -38.17 14.11 -41.04
C THR A 57 -38.70 13.63 -42.40
N GLY A 58 -39.93 13.93 -42.68
CA GLY A 58 -40.59 13.52 -43.93
C GLY A 58 -40.90 12.02 -43.94
N THR A 59 -40.64 11.36 -45.05
CA THR A 59 -40.87 9.90 -45.22
C THR A 59 -39.58 9.08 -44.89
N LEU A 60 -38.49 9.74 -44.52
CA LEU A 60 -37.21 9.08 -44.19
C LEU A 60 -37.35 8.26 -42.90
N THR A 61 -36.94 7.01 -42.98
CA THR A 61 -36.70 6.16 -41.80
C THR A 61 -35.22 5.79 -41.75
N LEU A 62 -34.64 5.91 -40.54
CA LEU A 62 -33.23 5.61 -40.28
C LEU A 62 -33.04 4.15 -39.91
N SER A 63 -31.95 3.54 -40.34
CA SER A 63 -31.64 2.14 -39.97
C SER A 63 -31.01 2.08 -38.59
N THR A 64 -31.46 1.14 -37.74
CA THR A 64 -30.78 0.77 -36.51
C THR A 64 -29.39 0.13 -36.75
N GLY A 65 -29.11 -0.31 -37.99
CA GLY A 65 -27.78 -0.67 -38.46
C GLY A 65 -26.83 0.52 -38.71
N SER A 66 -27.26 1.77 -38.40
CA SER A 66 -26.32 2.90 -38.24
C SER A 66 -25.32 2.58 -37.13
N THR A 67 -24.03 2.92 -37.34
CA THR A 67 -22.95 2.34 -36.57
C THR A 67 -21.92 3.40 -36.17
N VAL A 68 -21.40 3.31 -34.95
CA VAL A 68 -20.20 4.02 -34.50
C VAL A 68 -18.98 3.10 -34.67
N TYR A 69 -17.92 3.65 -35.22
CA TYR A 69 -16.68 2.95 -35.55
C TYR A 69 -15.49 3.59 -34.82
N GLY A 70 -14.54 2.76 -34.37
CA GLY A 70 -13.16 3.15 -34.12
C GLY A 70 -12.30 2.97 -35.35
N LEU A 71 -11.01 3.32 -35.27
CA LEU A 71 -10.03 3.14 -36.34
C LEU A 71 -8.79 2.44 -35.79
N LYS A 72 -8.47 1.27 -36.33
CA LYS A 72 -7.31 0.47 -35.94
C LYS A 72 -6.58 -0.03 -37.21
N ASN A 73 -5.28 0.24 -37.31
CA ASN A 73 -4.47 -0.16 -38.48
C ASN A 73 -5.10 0.30 -39.82
N ASP A 74 -5.50 1.57 -39.89
CA ASP A 74 -6.13 2.20 -41.06
C ASP A 74 -7.44 1.53 -41.53
N ALA A 75 -8.09 0.76 -40.68
CA ALA A 75 -9.38 0.12 -40.92
C ALA A 75 -10.40 0.46 -39.82
N THR A 76 -11.64 0.70 -40.24
CA THR A 76 -12.74 0.92 -39.29
C THR A 76 -13.21 -0.41 -38.70
N TYR A 77 -13.46 -0.43 -37.39
CA TYR A 77 -14.11 -1.55 -36.68
C TYR A 77 -15.32 -1.03 -35.90
N SER A 78 -16.39 -1.84 -35.81
CA SER A 78 -17.61 -1.45 -35.12
C SER A 78 -17.43 -1.34 -33.62
N ARG A 79 -17.87 -0.20 -33.04
CA ARG A 79 -17.98 0.05 -31.59
C ARG A 79 -19.39 -0.24 -31.09
N GLY A 80 -20.36 -0.23 -31.96
CA GLY A 80 -21.75 -0.52 -31.66
C GLY A 80 -22.70 0.12 -32.65
N THR A 81 -23.96 -0.31 -32.60
CA THR A 81 -25.01 0.15 -33.48
C THR A 81 -26.02 1.00 -32.72
N PHE A 82 -26.72 1.82 -33.49
CA PHE A 82 -27.84 2.60 -32.93
C PHE A 82 -29.05 1.69 -32.64
N THR A 83 -29.85 2.13 -31.67
CA THR A 83 -31.13 1.49 -31.30
C THR A 83 -32.29 2.43 -31.63
N GLY A 84 -33.38 1.89 -32.09
CA GLY A 84 -34.64 2.64 -32.29
C GLY A 84 -35.52 2.58 -31.07
N ALA A 85 -36.35 3.58 -30.88
CA ALA A 85 -37.30 3.65 -29.75
C ALA A 85 -38.51 2.73 -29.95
N THR A 86 -38.92 2.53 -31.20
CA THR A 86 -40.21 1.82 -31.55
C THR A 86 -40.00 0.67 -32.50
N GLY A 87 -38.93 0.64 -33.30
CA GLY A 87 -38.68 -0.36 -34.35
C GLY A 87 -37.37 -1.13 -34.24
N THR A 88 -37.44 -2.43 -34.53
CA THR A 88 -36.25 -3.31 -34.44
C THR A 88 -35.19 -2.99 -35.52
N TYR A 89 -35.62 -2.65 -36.72
CA TYR A 89 -34.72 -2.43 -37.86
C TYR A 89 -34.65 -1.00 -38.34
N SER A 90 -35.66 -0.19 -38.04
CA SER A 90 -35.71 1.22 -38.46
C SER A 90 -36.60 2.04 -37.50
N ASP A 91 -36.28 3.31 -37.41
CA ASP A 91 -37.05 4.29 -36.64
C ASP A 91 -36.85 5.71 -37.23
N VAL A 92 -37.70 6.64 -36.86
CA VAL A 92 -37.54 8.09 -37.07
C VAL A 92 -36.55 8.68 -36.08
N ASN A 93 -36.41 8.05 -34.91
CA ASN A 93 -35.43 8.39 -33.87
C ASN A 93 -34.53 7.18 -33.57
N ILE A 94 -33.26 7.31 -33.80
CA ILE A 94 -32.28 6.30 -33.38
C ILE A 94 -31.24 6.93 -32.47
N SER A 95 -30.78 6.18 -31.47
CA SER A 95 -29.78 6.64 -30.50
C SER A 95 -28.66 5.64 -30.30
N TYR A 96 -27.51 6.15 -29.94
CA TYR A 96 -26.35 5.39 -29.50
C TYR A 96 -25.85 5.96 -28.19
N HIS A 97 -25.63 5.12 -27.21
CA HIS A 97 -25.07 5.47 -25.91
C HIS A 97 -23.90 4.55 -25.59
N ALA A 98 -22.76 5.13 -25.19
CA ALA A 98 -21.59 4.39 -24.75
C ALA A 98 -20.94 5.08 -23.54
N THR A 99 -20.64 4.31 -22.50
CA THR A 99 -20.03 4.78 -21.25
C THR A 99 -18.54 4.50 -21.17
N ASP A 100 -18.01 3.70 -22.10
CA ASP A 100 -16.62 3.21 -22.14
C ASP A 100 -15.72 3.91 -23.16
N VAL A 101 -15.99 5.18 -23.47
CA VAL A 101 -15.32 5.86 -24.58
C VAL A 101 -14.03 6.49 -24.11
N GLY A 102 -12.90 6.00 -24.63
CA GLY A 102 -11.56 6.55 -24.44
C GLY A 102 -11.19 7.61 -25.49
N LYS A 103 -9.98 8.14 -25.37
CA LYS A 103 -9.42 9.15 -26.31
C LYS A 103 -9.37 8.63 -27.74
N GLY A 104 -9.57 9.53 -28.69
CA GLY A 104 -9.42 9.21 -30.11
C GLY A 104 -10.47 9.83 -31.02
N THR A 105 -10.42 9.42 -32.30
CA THR A 105 -11.38 9.86 -33.32
C THR A 105 -12.31 8.69 -33.65
N TYR A 106 -13.60 8.95 -33.56
CA TYR A 106 -14.65 7.97 -33.84
C TYR A 106 -15.45 8.42 -35.05
N TYR A 107 -15.90 7.46 -35.85
CA TYR A 107 -16.64 7.69 -37.08
C TYR A 107 -18.07 7.19 -36.93
N ILE A 108 -19.04 7.97 -37.36
CA ILE A 108 -20.47 7.68 -37.23
C ILE A 108 -21.04 7.54 -38.65
N ARG A 109 -21.60 6.37 -38.94
CA ARG A 109 -22.31 6.09 -40.18
C ARG A 109 -23.80 6.08 -39.89
N ILE A 110 -24.52 7.06 -40.38
CA ILE A 110 -25.98 7.11 -40.37
C ILE A 110 -26.47 6.51 -41.69
N ALA A 111 -27.32 5.50 -41.63
CA ALA A 111 -27.83 4.76 -42.75
C ALA A 111 -29.35 4.92 -42.91
N ARG A 112 -29.76 5.04 -44.13
CA ARG A 112 -31.19 5.01 -44.52
C ARG A 112 -31.72 3.58 -44.46
N TYR A 113 -32.94 3.38 -43.96
CA TYR A 113 -33.70 2.16 -44.10
C TYR A 113 -34.72 2.30 -45.26
N GLY A 114 -35.49 3.39 -45.27
CA GLY A 114 -36.49 3.67 -46.29
C GLY A 114 -36.86 5.15 -46.41
N GLY A 115 -37.69 5.49 -47.39
CA GLY A 115 -38.15 6.87 -47.63
C GLY A 115 -37.03 7.82 -48.06
N ALA A 116 -37.27 9.11 -48.09
CA ALA A 116 -36.31 10.17 -48.36
C ALA A 116 -36.65 11.40 -47.51
N GLY A 117 -35.62 12.14 -47.09
CA GLY A 117 -35.81 13.34 -46.28
C GLY A 117 -34.52 13.81 -45.59
N SER A 118 -34.69 14.75 -44.71
CA SER A 118 -33.60 15.27 -43.89
C SER A 118 -33.58 14.55 -42.54
N PHE A 119 -32.43 14.57 -41.90
CA PHE A 119 -32.23 14.16 -40.52
C PHE A 119 -31.31 15.12 -39.80
N THR A 120 -31.42 15.13 -38.48
CA THR A 120 -30.47 15.80 -37.59
C THR A 120 -29.68 14.75 -36.80
N LEU A 121 -28.38 14.98 -36.59
CA LEU A 121 -27.54 14.18 -35.68
C LEU A 121 -26.98 15.10 -34.61
N LYS A 122 -27.37 14.84 -33.36
CA LYS A 122 -26.86 15.52 -32.14
C LYS A 122 -25.80 14.67 -31.50
N TYR A 123 -24.69 15.29 -31.14
CA TYR A 123 -23.59 14.69 -30.38
C TYR A 123 -23.47 15.36 -29.01
N THR A 124 -23.38 14.57 -27.96
CA THR A 124 -23.09 15.01 -26.59
C THR A 124 -21.99 14.13 -26.01
N PHE A 125 -20.97 14.76 -25.42
CA PHE A 125 -19.92 14.08 -24.67
C PHE A 125 -19.95 14.55 -23.24
N THR A 126 -19.95 13.61 -22.29
CA THR A 126 -19.88 13.85 -20.87
C THR A 126 -18.56 13.23 -20.36
N PRO A 127 -17.60 14.03 -19.86
CA PRO A 127 -16.37 13.49 -19.35
C PRO A 127 -16.58 12.68 -18.07
N CYS A 128 -15.71 11.69 -17.82
CA CYS A 128 -15.65 10.99 -16.54
C CYS A 128 -15.41 12.00 -15.40
N ALA A 129 -16.13 11.82 -14.29
CA ALA A 129 -16.16 12.79 -13.19
C ALA A 129 -14.83 12.92 -12.44
N LEU A 130 -14.07 11.82 -12.33
CA LEU A 130 -12.76 11.84 -11.67
C LEU A 130 -11.65 12.17 -12.67
N SER A 131 -10.56 12.77 -12.19
CA SER A 131 -9.35 12.99 -12.99
C SER A 131 -8.65 11.67 -13.31
N ASN A 132 -7.91 11.63 -14.42
CA ASN A 132 -7.03 10.53 -14.73
C ASN A 132 -5.75 10.60 -13.89
N ASP A 133 -5.15 9.45 -13.63
CA ASP A 133 -3.81 9.34 -13.07
C ASP A 133 -2.74 9.50 -14.17
N PRO A 134 -1.47 9.67 -13.78
CA PRO A 134 -0.37 9.75 -14.74
C PRO A 134 -0.17 8.43 -15.49
N GLU A 135 -0.28 8.47 -16.81
CA GLU A 135 -0.05 7.35 -17.72
C GLU A 135 1.29 7.45 -18.46
N PRO A 136 1.96 6.33 -18.83
CA PRO A 136 1.56 4.95 -18.57
C PRO A 136 1.88 4.49 -17.16
N ASN A 137 1.01 3.68 -16.54
CA ASN A 137 1.20 3.10 -15.21
C ASN A 137 0.73 1.63 -15.14
N ASN A 138 0.73 0.94 -16.28
CA ASN A 138 0.20 -0.42 -16.47
C ASN A 138 1.15 -1.55 -16.00
N ASP A 139 2.26 -1.23 -15.34
CA ASP A 139 3.18 -2.17 -14.72
C ASP A 139 3.92 -1.56 -13.51
N TYR A 140 4.59 -2.40 -12.71
CA TYR A 140 5.31 -1.92 -11.54
C TYR A 140 6.50 -1.00 -11.85
N GLN A 141 7.07 -1.06 -13.07
CA GLN A 141 8.21 -0.25 -13.49
C GLN A 141 7.79 1.18 -13.82
N SER A 142 6.56 1.33 -14.35
CA SER A 142 5.93 2.61 -14.66
C SER A 142 5.03 3.16 -13.55
N SER A 143 4.98 2.49 -12.39
CA SER A 143 4.09 2.82 -11.27
C SER A 143 4.29 4.23 -10.70
N SER A 144 3.19 4.90 -10.39
CA SER A 144 3.17 6.21 -9.74
C SER A 144 3.42 6.11 -8.23
N GLN A 145 4.16 7.07 -7.65
CA GLN A 145 4.42 7.11 -6.20
C GLN A 145 3.16 7.51 -5.43
N LEU A 146 2.78 6.69 -4.42
CA LEU A 146 1.67 6.96 -3.51
C LEU A 146 2.19 7.20 -2.09
N GLN A 147 1.82 8.33 -1.49
CA GLN A 147 2.23 8.72 -0.13
C GLN A 147 1.18 8.33 0.90
N SER A 148 1.61 8.01 2.13
CA SER A 148 0.69 7.75 3.23
C SER A 148 -0.17 8.97 3.55
N GLY A 149 -1.47 8.75 3.77
CA GLY A 149 -2.48 9.79 3.96
C GLY A 149 -3.01 10.41 2.66
N ALA A 150 -2.42 10.08 1.50
CA ALA A 150 -2.89 10.58 0.21
C ALA A 150 -4.09 9.79 -0.31
N THR A 151 -4.89 10.47 -1.13
CA THR A 151 -5.92 9.88 -1.98
C THR A 151 -5.60 10.24 -3.43
N VAL A 152 -5.42 9.24 -4.28
CA VAL A 152 -5.24 9.44 -5.72
C VAL A 152 -6.51 9.07 -6.47
N GLN A 153 -6.64 9.56 -7.70
CA GLN A 153 -7.74 9.25 -8.61
C GLN A 153 -7.16 8.60 -9.86
N GLY A 154 -7.88 7.65 -10.42
CA GLY A 154 -7.57 7.00 -11.69
C GLY A 154 -8.84 6.63 -12.44
N ARG A 155 -8.68 6.14 -13.67
CA ARG A 155 -9.78 5.72 -14.55
C ARG A 155 -9.45 4.42 -15.24
N LEU A 156 -10.39 3.49 -15.23
CA LEU A 156 -10.25 2.18 -15.87
C LEU A 156 -11.43 1.88 -16.80
N GLY A 157 -11.22 1.03 -17.77
CA GLY A 157 -12.25 0.46 -18.60
C GLY A 157 -12.65 1.27 -19.81
N HIS A 158 -12.11 2.46 -20.01
CA HIS A 158 -12.38 3.26 -21.19
C HIS A 158 -11.57 2.74 -22.39
N ARG A 159 -12.26 2.54 -23.50
CA ARG A 159 -11.69 1.95 -24.70
C ARG A 159 -11.43 3.03 -25.74
N THR A 160 -10.17 3.19 -26.11
CA THR A 160 -9.72 4.17 -27.12
C THR A 160 -10.26 3.85 -28.52
N SER A 161 -10.11 4.81 -29.46
CA SER A 161 -10.57 4.62 -30.85
C SER A 161 -9.79 3.55 -31.61
N ASP A 162 -8.59 3.17 -31.18
CA ASP A 162 -7.73 2.11 -31.73
C ASP A 162 -7.81 0.77 -30.95
N ASP A 163 -8.84 0.62 -30.11
CA ASP A 163 -9.18 -0.62 -29.43
C ASP A 163 -8.29 -1.00 -28.25
N VAL A 164 -7.66 -0.04 -27.62
CA VAL A 164 -6.90 -0.25 -26.39
C VAL A 164 -7.78 0.09 -25.17
N THR A 165 -7.79 -0.78 -24.20
CA THR A 165 -8.52 -0.57 -22.93
C THR A 165 -7.53 -0.61 -21.78
N ASP A 166 -7.55 0.42 -20.96
CA ASP A 166 -6.84 0.44 -19.71
C ASP A 166 -7.59 -0.42 -18.69
N THR A 167 -6.91 -1.41 -18.12
CA THR A 167 -7.52 -2.42 -17.26
C THR A 167 -6.90 -2.49 -15.87
N GLU A 168 -5.75 -1.85 -15.66
CA GLU A 168 -5.05 -1.87 -14.38
C GLU A 168 -4.10 -0.70 -14.22
N ASP A 169 -4.02 -0.19 -13.00
CA ASP A 169 -3.11 0.88 -12.59
C ASP A 169 -2.18 0.40 -11.50
N TRP A 170 -0.89 0.77 -11.59
CA TRP A 170 0.11 0.40 -10.63
C TRP A 170 0.63 1.61 -9.84
N TYR A 171 0.73 1.41 -8.54
CA TYR A 171 1.26 2.39 -7.60
C TYR A 171 2.42 1.80 -6.81
N LYS A 172 3.36 2.68 -6.45
CA LYS A 172 4.52 2.36 -5.61
C LYS A 172 4.37 3.04 -4.26
N ILE A 173 4.59 2.30 -3.18
CA ILE A 173 4.70 2.84 -1.82
C ILE A 173 6.07 2.52 -1.24
N VAL A 174 6.55 3.39 -0.35
CA VAL A 174 7.74 3.16 0.46
C VAL A 174 7.30 3.11 1.92
N VAL A 175 7.54 1.97 2.55
CA VAL A 175 7.32 1.76 3.98
C VAL A 175 8.65 2.01 4.69
N PRO A 176 8.76 3.05 5.54
CA PRO A 176 10.03 3.47 6.12
C PRO A 176 10.51 2.60 7.27
N GLU A 177 9.59 1.96 7.99
CA GLU A 177 9.81 1.13 9.17
C GLU A 177 8.68 0.09 9.33
N GLU A 178 8.74 -0.75 10.35
CA GLU A 178 7.74 -1.77 10.64
C GLU A 178 6.40 -1.14 11.05
N GLY A 179 5.30 -1.74 10.58
CA GLY A 179 3.96 -1.23 10.90
C GLY A 179 2.84 -1.89 10.10
N HIS A 180 1.77 -1.16 9.97
CA HIS A 180 0.53 -1.59 9.33
C HIS A 180 0.25 -0.76 8.08
N ILE A 181 -0.28 -1.39 7.05
CA ILE A 181 -0.78 -0.69 5.86
C ILE A 181 -2.26 -0.96 5.66
N GLU A 182 -2.95 0.05 5.17
CA GLU A 182 -4.35 0.01 4.82
C GLU A 182 -4.55 0.67 3.47
N PHE A 183 -5.31 0.01 2.59
CA PHE A 183 -5.79 0.55 1.33
C PHE A 183 -7.30 0.46 1.25
N ARG A 184 -7.90 1.47 0.62
CA ARG A 184 -9.30 1.47 0.23
C ARG A 184 -9.43 2.07 -1.16
N ALA A 185 -10.00 1.31 -2.10
CA ALA A 185 -10.34 1.78 -3.43
C ALA A 185 -11.85 1.82 -3.59
N ILE A 186 -12.37 2.93 -4.13
CA ILE A 186 -13.80 3.17 -4.33
C ILE A 186 -13.99 3.60 -5.78
N SER A 187 -14.76 2.83 -6.54
CA SER A 187 -15.11 3.16 -7.92
C SER A 187 -16.33 4.08 -8.02
N THR A 188 -16.49 4.66 -9.17
CA THR A 188 -17.63 5.50 -9.56
C THR A 188 -18.20 5.04 -10.88
N GLU A 189 -19.35 5.56 -11.24
CA GLU A 189 -20.04 5.23 -12.49
C GLU A 189 -20.37 3.72 -12.55
N ASN A 190 -20.02 3.04 -13.63
CA ASN A 190 -20.27 1.61 -13.83
C ASN A 190 -19.03 0.74 -13.61
N LEU A 191 -17.93 1.32 -13.11
CA LEU A 191 -16.70 0.57 -12.88
C LEU A 191 -16.84 -0.39 -11.70
N LEU A 192 -16.53 -1.66 -11.93
CA LEU A 192 -16.34 -2.66 -10.90
C LEU A 192 -14.88 -3.01 -10.78
N LEU A 193 -14.34 -2.90 -9.56
CA LEU A 193 -12.96 -3.26 -9.24
C LEU A 193 -12.85 -4.77 -8.95
N SER A 194 -11.76 -5.38 -9.39
CA SER A 194 -11.50 -6.80 -9.13
C SER A 194 -10.90 -7.01 -7.75
N THR A 195 -11.53 -7.82 -6.91
CA THR A 195 -10.98 -8.22 -5.61
C THR A 195 -9.74 -9.11 -5.77
N ASN A 196 -9.77 -10.04 -6.72
CA ASN A 196 -8.64 -10.96 -6.96
C ASN A 196 -7.55 -10.35 -7.84
N GLY A 197 -7.93 -9.43 -8.75
CA GLY A 197 -6.99 -8.74 -9.63
C GLY A 197 -6.27 -7.57 -8.96
N SER A 198 -6.90 -6.93 -7.96
CA SER A 198 -6.25 -5.88 -7.17
C SER A 198 -5.42 -6.52 -6.07
N VAL A 199 -4.11 -6.22 -6.05
CA VAL A 199 -3.13 -6.98 -5.26
C VAL A 199 -2.04 -6.06 -4.73
N VAL A 200 -1.61 -6.29 -3.50
CA VAL A 200 -0.39 -5.72 -2.94
C VAL A 200 0.77 -6.69 -3.15
N TYR A 201 1.88 -6.18 -3.65
CA TYR A 201 3.08 -6.94 -3.97
C TYR A 201 4.28 -6.49 -3.13
N GLY A 202 5.12 -7.43 -2.73
CA GLY A 202 6.49 -7.19 -2.34
C GLY A 202 7.42 -7.24 -3.57
N PHE A 203 8.73 -7.00 -3.34
CA PHE A 203 9.72 -6.96 -4.42
C PHE A 203 10.97 -7.72 -4.00
N ARG A 204 11.31 -8.80 -4.71
CA ARG A 204 12.46 -9.65 -4.44
C ARG A 204 13.06 -10.18 -5.75
N ASN A 205 14.39 -10.22 -5.85
CA ASN A 205 15.10 -10.74 -7.02
C ASN A 205 14.66 -10.07 -8.34
N ASN A 206 14.46 -8.74 -8.32
CA ASN A 206 14.01 -7.93 -9.46
C ASN A 206 12.62 -8.31 -10.00
N ALA A 207 11.77 -8.94 -9.18
CA ALA A 207 10.41 -9.31 -9.52
C ALA A 207 9.43 -9.02 -8.37
N THR A 208 8.19 -8.75 -8.73
CA THR A 208 7.08 -8.62 -7.78
C THR A 208 6.57 -10.01 -7.38
N TYR A 209 6.16 -10.17 -6.12
CA TYR A 209 5.46 -11.34 -5.63
C TYR A 209 4.24 -10.91 -4.80
N SER A 210 3.13 -11.64 -4.89
CA SER A 210 1.90 -11.28 -4.19
C SER A 210 2.05 -11.38 -2.67
N ARG A 211 1.63 -10.31 -1.99
CA ARG A 211 1.47 -10.24 -0.52
C ARG A 211 0.04 -10.51 -0.10
N GLY A 212 -0.92 -10.26 -0.96
CA GLY A 212 -2.33 -10.51 -0.76
C GLY A 212 -3.20 -9.68 -1.68
N SER A 213 -4.43 -10.15 -1.88
CA SER A 213 -5.43 -9.49 -2.71
C SER A 213 -6.35 -8.62 -1.86
N PHE A 214 -7.00 -7.67 -2.50
CA PHE A 214 -8.06 -6.88 -1.89
C PHE A 214 -9.29 -7.74 -1.63
N SER A 215 -10.10 -7.31 -0.69
CA SER A 215 -11.40 -7.90 -0.36
C SER A 215 -12.52 -6.87 -0.55
N GLY A 216 -13.73 -7.35 -0.81
CA GLY A 216 -14.95 -6.56 -0.94
C GLY A 216 -16.15 -7.39 -0.49
N ASN A 217 -17.37 -6.86 -0.61
CA ASN A 217 -18.59 -7.58 -0.29
C ASN A 217 -18.95 -8.65 -1.34
N GLY A 218 -18.51 -8.43 -2.60
CA GLY A 218 -18.65 -9.40 -3.69
C GLY A 218 -17.46 -10.36 -3.80
N THR A 219 -17.72 -11.59 -4.26
CA THR A 219 -16.69 -12.65 -4.33
C THR A 219 -15.54 -12.30 -5.29
N TYR A 220 -15.83 -11.65 -6.41
CA TYR A 220 -14.84 -11.37 -7.47
C TYR A 220 -14.67 -9.90 -7.77
N SER A 221 -15.68 -9.09 -7.46
CA SER A 221 -15.68 -7.67 -7.74
C SER A 221 -16.56 -6.89 -6.78
N ASP A 222 -16.23 -5.62 -6.58
CA ASP A 222 -17.02 -4.68 -5.80
C ASP A 222 -16.77 -3.25 -6.29
N ASP A 223 -17.64 -2.32 -5.92
CA ASP A 223 -17.43 -0.88 -6.06
C ASP A 223 -16.49 -0.32 -4.97
N THR A 224 -16.36 -1.03 -3.85
CA THR A 224 -15.46 -0.70 -2.75
C THR A 224 -14.66 -1.94 -2.35
N ILE A 225 -13.33 -1.86 -2.53
CA ILE A 225 -12.41 -2.91 -2.13
C ILE A 225 -11.38 -2.38 -1.14
N THR A 226 -10.95 -3.25 -0.20
CA THR A 226 -10.00 -2.90 0.87
C THR A 226 -8.89 -3.94 0.99
N TYR A 227 -7.74 -3.49 1.49
CA TYR A 227 -6.64 -4.36 1.88
C TYR A 227 -6.04 -3.85 3.19
N GLN A 228 -5.76 -4.77 4.11
CA GLN A 228 -5.08 -4.47 5.37
C GLN A 228 -4.01 -5.52 5.64
N ALA A 229 -2.86 -5.08 6.15
CA ALA A 229 -1.82 -5.94 6.66
C ALA A 229 -1.16 -5.33 7.88
N THR A 230 -1.03 -6.11 8.95
CA THR A 230 -0.47 -5.69 10.25
C THR A 230 1.02 -6.07 10.40
N ASN A 231 1.57 -6.84 9.45
CA ASN A 231 2.91 -7.40 9.51
C ASN A 231 3.85 -6.87 8.41
N VAL A 232 3.79 -5.58 8.14
CA VAL A 232 4.54 -4.99 7.03
C VAL A 232 5.86 -4.42 7.55
N GLY A 233 6.96 -4.97 7.08
CA GLY A 233 8.30 -4.51 7.36
C GLY A 233 8.76 -3.40 6.40
N LYS A 234 9.91 -2.80 6.70
CA LYS A 234 10.54 -1.77 5.86
C LYS A 234 10.74 -2.25 4.42
N GLY A 235 10.50 -1.36 3.45
CA GLY A 235 10.79 -1.67 2.05
C GLY A 235 9.91 -0.95 1.04
N THR A 236 10.07 -1.34 -0.23
CA THR A 236 9.27 -0.85 -1.35
C THR A 236 8.24 -1.90 -1.74
N TYR A 237 7.00 -1.49 -1.83
CA TYR A 237 5.87 -2.33 -2.21
C TYR A 237 5.15 -1.72 -3.41
N TYR A 238 4.44 -2.56 -4.15
CA TYR A 238 3.65 -2.15 -5.30
C TYR A 238 2.19 -2.54 -5.08
N VAL A 239 1.30 -1.73 -5.60
CA VAL A 239 -0.16 -1.92 -5.48
C VAL A 239 -0.74 -1.87 -6.88
N ARG A 240 -1.43 -2.92 -7.28
CA ARG A 240 -2.20 -2.95 -8.51
C ARG A 240 -3.67 -2.80 -8.19
N ILE A 241 -4.32 -1.87 -8.83
CA ILE A 241 -5.78 -1.74 -8.88
C ILE A 241 -6.22 -2.24 -10.25
N SER A 242 -7.11 -3.21 -10.28
CA SER A 242 -7.53 -3.88 -11.50
C SER A 242 -9.03 -3.83 -11.68
N ARG A 243 -9.43 -3.63 -12.92
CA ARG A 243 -10.83 -3.66 -13.36
C ARG A 243 -11.34 -5.10 -13.42
N TYR A 244 -12.57 -5.34 -12.94
CA TYR A 244 -13.34 -6.54 -13.23
C TYR A 244 -14.26 -6.32 -14.43
N GLY A 245 -14.99 -5.21 -14.46
CA GLY A 245 -15.93 -4.86 -15.52
C GLY A 245 -16.37 -3.41 -15.49
N GLY A 246 -17.16 -3.00 -16.47
CA GLY A 246 -17.62 -1.61 -16.60
C GLY A 246 -16.50 -0.61 -16.93
N SER A 247 -16.78 0.66 -16.77
CA SER A 247 -15.85 1.77 -16.99
C SER A 247 -16.21 2.93 -16.07
N GLY A 248 -15.20 3.69 -15.65
CA GLY A 248 -15.40 4.82 -14.75
C GLY A 248 -14.11 5.21 -14.04
N GLY A 249 -14.25 6.11 -13.08
CA GLY A 249 -13.16 6.53 -12.22
C GLY A 249 -13.12 5.73 -10.91
N TYR A 250 -12.00 5.82 -10.20
CA TYR A 250 -11.88 5.33 -8.84
C TYR A 250 -11.04 6.29 -8.00
N LYS A 251 -11.15 6.17 -6.68
CA LYS A 251 -10.29 6.82 -5.68
C LYS A 251 -9.58 5.74 -4.89
N LEU A 252 -8.25 5.82 -4.81
CA LEU A 252 -7.42 4.95 -3.98
C LEU A 252 -6.86 5.74 -2.81
N TYR A 253 -7.20 5.32 -1.60
CA TYR A 253 -6.65 5.80 -0.33
C TYR A 253 -5.59 4.84 0.18
N TYR A 254 -4.49 5.38 0.72
CA TYR A 254 -3.42 4.64 1.38
C TYR A 254 -3.08 5.25 2.73
N LYS A 255 -2.90 4.40 3.75
CA LYS A 255 -2.40 4.78 5.06
C LYS A 255 -1.37 3.78 5.55
N PHE A 256 -0.26 4.30 6.05
CA PHE A 256 0.72 3.58 6.85
C PHE A 256 0.62 4.04 8.31
N THR A 257 0.67 3.10 9.24
CA THR A 257 0.72 3.34 10.68
C THR A 257 1.92 2.59 11.24
N PRO A 258 2.94 3.29 11.79
CA PRO A 258 4.12 2.64 12.35
C PRO A 258 3.79 1.86 13.61
N CYS A 259 4.62 0.84 13.93
CA CYS A 259 4.59 0.17 15.23
C CYS A 259 4.85 1.20 16.34
N PRO A 260 4.06 1.20 17.43
CA PRO A 260 4.19 2.21 18.48
C PRO A 260 5.46 2.07 19.33
N LEU A 261 6.08 0.88 19.37
CA LEU A 261 7.34 0.68 20.10
C LEU A 261 8.54 0.93 19.18
N ALA A 262 9.66 1.36 19.76
CA ALA A 262 10.90 1.53 19.02
C ALA A 262 11.44 0.18 18.53
N ALA A 263 12.06 0.18 17.34
CA ALA A 263 12.85 -0.95 16.88
C ALA A 263 14.14 -1.06 17.71
N ASP A 264 14.59 -2.27 17.91
CA ASP A 264 15.93 -2.55 18.43
C ASP A 264 16.99 -2.48 17.33
N PRO A 265 18.28 -2.36 17.67
CA PRO A 265 19.35 -2.34 16.68
C PRO A 265 19.49 -3.70 15.99
N GLU A 266 19.37 -3.71 14.67
CA GLU A 266 19.57 -4.87 13.82
C GLU A 266 20.96 -4.86 13.10
N PRO A 267 21.55 -6.03 12.79
CA PRO A 267 21.04 -7.38 13.04
C PRO A 267 21.35 -7.85 14.47
N ASN A 268 20.38 -8.54 15.12
CA ASN A 268 20.54 -9.15 16.44
C ASN A 268 19.96 -10.58 16.49
N ASN A 269 19.81 -11.23 15.36
CA ASN A 269 19.18 -12.56 15.16
C ASN A 269 20.06 -13.75 15.60
N ASN A 270 21.19 -13.53 16.27
CA ASN A 270 22.05 -14.55 16.85
C ASN A 270 22.86 -14.00 18.03
N PHE A 271 23.44 -14.89 18.85
CA PHE A 271 24.19 -14.48 20.03
C PHE A 271 25.47 -13.67 19.72
N GLU A 272 26.05 -13.81 18.55
CA GLU A 272 27.26 -13.09 18.11
C GLU A 272 26.98 -11.60 17.91
N ASN A 273 25.77 -11.28 17.44
CA ASN A 273 25.28 -9.92 17.22
C ASN A 273 24.33 -9.44 18.34
N ALA A 274 24.27 -10.14 19.46
CA ALA A 274 23.33 -9.85 20.55
C ALA A 274 23.49 -8.42 21.08
N GLY A 275 22.37 -7.70 21.17
CA GLY A 275 22.28 -6.38 21.76
C GLY A 275 22.61 -6.40 23.26
N TRP A 276 23.13 -5.29 23.82
CA TRP A 276 23.39 -5.19 25.24
C TRP A 276 22.10 -4.96 26.03
N LEU A 277 21.90 -5.72 27.13
CA LEU A 277 20.75 -5.62 28.04
C LEU A 277 21.25 -5.28 29.45
N PRO A 278 21.17 -4.02 29.89
CA PRO A 278 21.50 -3.65 31.26
C PRO A 278 20.42 -4.11 32.23
N SER A 279 20.78 -4.24 33.51
CA SER A 279 19.80 -4.45 34.62
C SER A 279 19.01 -3.16 34.84
N GLY A 280 17.69 -3.29 35.04
CA GLY A 280 16.76 -2.18 35.33
C GLY A 280 16.06 -1.60 34.10
N PRO A 281 16.72 -0.94 33.16
CA PRO A 281 16.05 -0.30 32.01
C PRO A 281 15.29 -1.27 31.12
N THR A 282 14.09 -0.86 30.68
CA THR A 282 13.27 -1.62 29.74
C THR A 282 13.79 -1.44 28.32
N LYS A 283 14.13 -2.52 27.64
CA LYS A 283 14.41 -2.57 26.19
C LYS A 283 13.11 -2.76 25.41
N GLN A 284 13.10 -2.19 24.21
CA GLN A 284 12.03 -2.39 23.22
C GLN A 284 12.61 -3.05 21.98
N GLY A 285 11.82 -3.85 21.32
CA GLY A 285 12.13 -4.45 20.03
C GLY A 285 10.86 -4.77 19.27
N ARG A 286 11.00 -5.28 18.04
CA ARG A 286 9.89 -5.59 17.14
C ARG A 286 10.11 -6.93 16.47
N LEU A 287 9.08 -7.79 16.44
CA LEU A 287 9.12 -9.10 15.80
C LEU A 287 7.93 -9.32 14.87
N GLY A 288 8.10 -10.19 13.88
CA GLY A 288 7.03 -10.68 13.03
C GLY A 288 6.71 -9.82 11.83
N TYR A 289 7.39 -8.73 11.62
CA TYR A 289 7.23 -7.89 10.45
C TYR A 289 7.97 -8.49 9.25
N ARG A 290 7.30 -8.53 8.11
CA ARG A 290 7.81 -9.12 6.88
C ARG A 290 8.18 -8.03 5.90
N THR A 291 9.46 -7.90 5.59
CA THR A 291 10.01 -6.91 4.65
C THR A 291 9.50 -7.10 3.22
N SER A 292 9.76 -6.12 2.36
CA SER A 292 9.34 -6.18 0.94
C SER A 292 10.03 -7.30 0.15
N ASP A 293 11.19 -7.79 0.59
CA ASP A 293 11.96 -8.89 0.00
C ASP A 293 11.72 -10.24 0.67
N ASP A 294 10.67 -10.33 1.51
CA ASP A 294 10.17 -11.57 2.10
C ASP A 294 10.95 -12.11 3.30
N VAL A 295 11.72 -11.28 3.97
CA VAL A 295 12.41 -11.64 5.20
C VAL A 295 11.53 -11.27 6.39
N THR A 296 11.40 -12.17 7.36
CA THR A 296 10.66 -11.94 8.60
C THR A 296 11.61 -12.09 9.76
N ASP A 297 11.67 -11.07 10.60
CA ASP A 297 12.36 -11.13 11.85
C ASP A 297 11.54 -11.94 12.86
N THR A 298 12.14 -12.99 13.42
CA THR A 298 11.45 -13.96 14.27
C THR A 298 12.07 -14.13 15.64
N GLU A 299 13.27 -13.63 15.85
CA GLU A 299 13.98 -13.74 17.12
C GLU A 299 15.03 -12.64 17.31
N ASP A 300 15.13 -12.15 18.55
CA ASP A 300 16.12 -11.17 19.00
C ASP A 300 16.99 -11.74 20.11
N TRP A 301 18.28 -11.47 20.03
CA TRP A 301 19.22 -11.89 21.04
C TRP A 301 19.79 -10.69 21.79
N TYR A 302 19.85 -10.83 23.12
CA TYR A 302 20.47 -9.86 24.01
C TYR A 302 21.51 -10.54 24.89
N ARG A 303 22.62 -9.83 25.14
CA ARG A 303 23.68 -10.21 26.05
C ARG A 303 23.49 -9.44 27.37
N PHE A 304 23.55 -10.12 28.49
CA PHE A 304 23.54 -9.51 29.82
C PHE A 304 24.64 -10.11 30.69
N THR A 305 25.04 -9.38 31.75
CA THR A 305 26.07 -9.81 32.68
C THR A 305 25.49 -9.95 34.09
N VAL A 306 25.76 -11.07 34.74
CA VAL A 306 25.53 -11.28 36.17
C VAL A 306 26.86 -10.91 36.85
N THR A 307 26.85 -9.80 37.58
CA THR A 307 28.07 -9.17 38.17
C THR A 307 28.58 -9.87 39.39
N LYS A 308 27.67 -10.45 40.19
CA LYS A 308 27.93 -11.32 41.34
C LYS A 308 26.88 -12.41 41.41
N LYS A 309 27.18 -13.51 42.10
CA LYS A 309 26.22 -14.58 42.31
C LYS A 309 24.94 -14.06 42.97
N GLY A 310 23.76 -14.35 42.36
CA GLY A 310 22.50 -13.88 42.91
C GLY A 310 21.29 -14.20 42.07
N ALA A 311 20.18 -13.54 42.41
CA ALA A 311 18.91 -13.73 41.74
C ALA A 311 18.84 -12.89 40.42
N ILE A 312 18.20 -13.46 39.39
CA ILE A 312 17.85 -12.77 38.17
C ILE A 312 16.37 -12.93 37.88
N GLU A 313 15.79 -11.90 37.31
CA GLU A 313 14.39 -11.88 36.86
C GLU A 313 14.27 -11.25 35.50
N PHE A 314 13.41 -11.84 34.66
CA PHE A 314 13.04 -11.32 33.37
C PHE A 314 11.54 -11.26 33.19
N THR A 315 11.08 -10.20 32.57
CA THR A 315 9.72 -10.09 32.05
C THR A 315 9.78 -9.57 30.60
N VAL A 316 9.10 -10.27 29.68
CA VAL A 316 8.92 -9.82 28.31
C VAL A 316 7.44 -9.81 27.98
N THR A 317 6.95 -8.69 27.42
CA THR A 317 5.53 -8.50 27.09
C THR A 317 5.41 -8.02 25.64
N GLY A 318 4.69 -8.80 24.81
CA GLY A 318 4.33 -8.44 23.45
C GLY A 318 3.19 -7.41 23.41
N THR A 319 3.11 -6.67 22.32
CA THR A 319 2.05 -5.71 22.03
C THR A 319 1.42 -6.02 20.68
N GLU A 320 0.33 -5.36 20.36
CA GLU A 320 -0.42 -5.59 19.12
C GLU A 320 -0.82 -7.08 19.02
N ASP A 321 -0.55 -7.72 17.88
CA ASP A 321 -0.88 -9.14 17.66
C ASP A 321 0.27 -10.09 17.99
N LEU A 322 1.40 -9.58 18.52
CA LEU A 322 2.58 -10.38 18.81
C LEU A 322 2.34 -11.34 19.97
N THR A 323 2.51 -12.63 19.71
CA THR A 323 2.60 -13.66 20.73
C THR A 323 4.01 -14.24 20.76
N LEU A 324 4.53 -14.44 21.97
CA LEU A 324 5.88 -14.91 22.24
C LEU A 324 5.88 -16.42 22.48
N SER A 325 6.94 -17.10 22.04
CA SER A 325 7.10 -18.54 22.20
C SER A 325 7.69 -18.88 23.57
N THR A 326 7.00 -19.71 24.37
CA THR A 326 7.54 -20.23 25.63
C THR A 326 8.72 -21.16 25.42
N TYR A 327 8.76 -21.89 24.31
CA TYR A 327 9.87 -22.82 23.99
C TYR A 327 11.01 -22.15 23.26
N GLY A 328 10.73 -21.07 22.54
CA GLY A 328 11.74 -20.32 21.77
C GLY A 328 12.43 -19.24 22.61
N THR A 329 11.70 -18.62 23.55
CA THR A 329 12.25 -17.59 24.46
C THR A 329 12.98 -18.27 25.60
N ALA A 330 14.30 -18.05 25.68
CA ALA A 330 15.16 -18.83 26.60
C ALA A 330 16.42 -18.09 27.02
N ILE A 331 17.00 -18.53 28.12
CA ILE A 331 18.30 -18.14 28.64
C ILE A 331 19.39 -19.13 28.16
N TYR A 332 20.54 -18.60 27.79
CA TYR A 332 21.70 -19.35 27.34
C TYR A 332 22.95 -18.92 28.09
N GLY A 333 23.84 -19.86 28.38
CA GLY A 333 25.22 -19.62 28.81
C GLY A 333 26.18 -19.67 27.63
N LEU A 334 27.44 -19.28 27.89
CA LEU A 334 28.54 -19.34 26.93
C LEU A 334 29.55 -20.40 27.36
N ASN A 335 29.90 -21.32 26.46
CA ASN A 335 30.97 -22.30 26.67
C ASN A 335 32.34 -21.69 26.41
N ASP A 336 33.40 -22.28 26.95
CA ASP A 336 34.79 -21.88 26.73
C ASP A 336 35.22 -21.93 25.24
N ASN A 337 34.54 -22.72 24.42
CA ASN A 337 34.77 -22.81 22.97
C ASN A 337 34.02 -21.75 22.16
N GLY A 338 33.34 -20.79 22.82
CA GLY A 338 32.63 -19.70 22.17
C GLY A 338 31.25 -20.07 21.62
N THR A 339 30.68 -21.23 21.99
CA THR A 339 29.31 -21.59 21.62
C THR A 339 28.35 -21.38 22.78
N THR A 340 27.06 -21.17 22.50
CA THR A 340 26.02 -21.07 23.53
C THR A 340 25.44 -22.45 23.88
N TYR A 341 25.03 -22.61 25.14
CA TYR A 341 24.25 -23.75 25.60
C TYR A 341 22.95 -23.28 26.27
N TRP A 342 21.90 -24.01 26.06
CA TRP A 342 20.60 -23.72 26.65
C TRP A 342 20.60 -23.95 28.17
N ILE A 343 20.00 -23.03 28.92
CA ILE A 343 19.83 -23.10 30.37
C ILE A 343 18.36 -23.36 30.73
N ALA A 344 17.46 -22.49 30.29
CA ALA A 344 16.04 -22.59 30.65
C ALA A 344 15.16 -21.81 29.68
N ASN A 345 13.90 -22.19 29.60
CA ASN A 345 12.86 -21.45 28.89
C ASN A 345 12.11 -20.51 29.84
N PHE A 346 11.50 -19.51 29.26
CA PHE A 346 10.54 -18.67 29.96
C PHE A 346 9.21 -19.40 30.15
N SER A 347 8.45 -18.98 31.15
CA SER A 347 7.11 -19.50 31.48
C SER A 347 6.03 -18.46 31.20
N GLY A 348 4.82 -18.94 30.93
CA GLY A 348 3.64 -18.13 30.73
C GLY A 348 2.38 -18.89 31.14
N THR A 349 1.21 -18.28 30.95
CA THR A 349 -0.08 -18.85 31.33
C THR A 349 -0.54 -19.98 30.41
N ASN A 350 -0.11 -19.96 29.13
CA ASN A 350 -0.41 -21.00 28.16
C ASN A 350 0.86 -21.79 27.76
N THR A 351 0.67 -23.02 27.29
CA THR A 351 1.77 -23.96 27.08
C THR A 351 2.76 -23.53 26.00
N TYR A 352 2.29 -22.94 24.89
CA TYR A 352 3.13 -22.69 23.72
C TYR A 352 3.37 -21.21 23.42
N SER A 353 2.39 -20.36 23.70
CA SER A 353 2.45 -18.95 23.35
C SER A 353 1.74 -18.07 24.37
N ASN A 354 2.33 -16.91 24.64
CA ASN A 354 1.77 -15.92 25.55
C ASN A 354 2.11 -14.51 25.12
N VAL A 355 1.31 -13.56 25.57
CA VAL A 355 1.60 -12.13 25.45
C VAL A 355 2.72 -11.74 26.43
N THR A 356 2.70 -12.30 27.64
CA THR A 356 3.73 -12.04 28.66
C THR A 356 4.39 -13.35 29.06
N LEU A 357 5.73 -13.36 29.05
CA LEU A 357 6.57 -14.44 29.57
C LEU A 357 7.48 -13.93 30.68
N THR A 358 7.76 -14.79 31.66
CA THR A 358 8.64 -14.50 32.78
C THR A 358 9.68 -15.60 32.99
N TYR A 359 10.82 -15.22 33.55
CA TYR A 359 11.84 -16.16 34.02
C TYR A 359 12.45 -15.64 35.31
N GLN A 360 12.66 -16.53 36.30
CA GLN A 360 13.31 -16.24 37.59
C GLN A 360 14.26 -17.35 37.94
N ALA A 361 15.43 -17.00 38.47
CA ALA A 361 16.39 -17.91 39.07
C ALA A 361 17.10 -17.23 40.25
N ASN A 362 17.29 -17.93 41.37
CA ASN A 362 17.77 -17.34 42.62
C ASN A 362 19.28 -17.51 42.90
N ASP A 363 19.96 -18.35 42.10
CA ASP A 363 21.36 -18.75 42.40
C ASP A 363 22.18 -18.83 41.10
N VAL A 364 22.25 -17.70 40.39
CA VAL A 364 22.98 -17.60 39.11
C VAL A 364 24.39 -17.14 39.39
N GLU A 365 25.38 -17.86 38.85
CA GLU A 365 26.80 -17.53 39.02
C GLU A 365 27.20 -16.29 38.24
N LYS A 366 28.24 -15.60 38.68
CA LYS A 366 28.82 -14.47 37.94
C LYS A 366 29.26 -14.94 36.52
N GLY A 367 28.87 -14.16 35.52
CA GLY A 367 29.22 -14.50 34.13
C GLY A 367 28.44 -13.70 33.09
N THR A 368 28.77 -13.98 31.84
CA THR A 368 28.05 -13.43 30.68
C THR A 368 27.03 -14.46 30.16
N TYR A 369 25.83 -14.01 29.95
CA TYR A 369 24.71 -14.82 29.51
C TYR A 369 23.99 -14.15 28.36
N TYR A 370 23.12 -14.91 27.71
CA TYR A 370 22.28 -14.43 26.62
C TYR A 370 20.83 -14.76 26.87
N VAL A 371 19.94 -13.87 26.45
CA VAL A 371 18.51 -14.11 26.37
C VAL A 371 18.07 -14.00 24.92
N LYS A 372 17.34 -15.00 24.47
CA LYS A 372 16.66 -15.01 23.18
C LYS A 372 15.17 -14.74 23.39
N ILE A 373 14.64 -13.75 22.70
CA ILE A 373 13.21 -13.48 22.61
C ILE A 373 12.74 -14.06 21.28
N SER A 374 11.74 -14.92 21.29
CA SER A 374 11.30 -15.61 20.08
C SER A 374 9.80 -15.46 19.89
N ARG A 375 9.44 -15.14 18.66
CA ARG A 375 8.05 -15.05 18.20
C ARG A 375 7.42 -16.44 18.07
N TYR A 376 6.16 -16.60 18.53
CA TYR A 376 5.29 -17.71 18.19
C TYR A 376 4.38 -17.36 17.00
N GLY A 377 3.74 -16.20 17.02
CA GLY A 377 2.83 -15.74 15.99
C GLY A 377 2.55 -14.23 16.05
N GLY A 378 1.81 -13.73 15.08
CA GLY A 378 1.48 -12.32 14.97
C GLY A 378 2.66 -11.42 14.63
N SER A 379 2.51 -10.14 14.79
CA SER A 379 3.55 -9.10 14.64
C SER A 379 3.28 -7.96 15.62
N GLY A 380 4.33 -7.32 16.06
CA GLY A 380 4.20 -6.21 17.02
C GLY A 380 5.52 -5.91 17.69
N GLY A 381 5.48 -4.94 18.58
CA GLY A 381 6.58 -4.64 19.47
C GLY A 381 6.55 -5.49 20.73
N TYR A 382 7.68 -5.51 21.44
CA TYR A 382 7.73 -6.07 22.80
C TYR A 382 8.52 -5.16 23.74
N ARG A 383 8.32 -5.36 25.04
CA ARG A 383 9.07 -4.74 26.14
C ARG A 383 9.76 -5.84 26.93
N LEU A 384 11.08 -5.75 27.05
CA LEU A 384 11.91 -6.67 27.81
C LEU A 384 12.53 -5.94 29.00
N THR A 385 12.31 -6.45 30.22
CA THR A 385 12.99 -6.02 31.42
C THR A 385 13.85 -7.15 31.97
N TYR A 386 15.04 -6.79 32.46
CA TYR A 386 15.95 -7.65 33.17
C TYR A 386 16.30 -7.01 34.53
N THR A 387 16.19 -7.75 35.57
CA THR A 387 16.66 -7.37 36.91
C THR A 387 17.64 -8.43 37.38
N GLY A 388 18.85 -8.02 37.70
CA GLY A 388 19.91 -8.89 38.17
C GLY A 388 20.65 -8.28 39.37
N PRO A 389 21.64 -9.00 39.94
CA PRO A 389 22.48 -8.45 40.99
C PRO A 389 23.20 -7.20 40.47
N THR A 390 23.02 -6.10 41.20
CA THR A 390 23.61 -4.81 40.84
C THR A 390 25.07 -4.73 41.31
N LEU A 391 25.89 -3.95 40.62
CA LEU A 391 27.25 -3.62 40.98
C LEU A 391 27.32 -2.10 41.13
N THR A 392 27.32 -1.64 42.39
CA THR A 392 27.37 -0.21 42.71
C THR A 392 28.51 0.49 41.94
N GLY A 393 28.16 1.52 41.20
CA GLY A 393 29.07 2.25 40.34
C GLY A 393 29.18 1.77 38.89
N ASP A 394 28.56 0.67 38.48
CA ASP A 394 28.49 0.18 37.09
C ASP A 394 27.25 0.78 36.43
N VAL A 395 27.28 2.06 36.11
CA VAL A 395 26.14 2.83 35.64
C VAL A 395 25.82 2.63 34.19
N ASP A 396 26.78 2.12 33.37
CA ASP A 396 26.53 1.70 31.99
C ASP A 396 26.06 0.23 31.91
N GLY A 397 26.08 -0.49 33.04
CA GLY A 397 25.58 -1.86 33.18
C GLY A 397 26.46 -2.89 32.44
N ASN A 398 27.71 -2.60 32.11
CA ASN A 398 28.60 -3.51 31.36
C ASN A 398 29.25 -4.60 32.22
N GLY A 399 29.00 -4.60 33.53
CA GLY A 399 29.52 -5.55 34.50
C GLY A 399 30.90 -5.21 35.05
N LYS A 400 31.35 -3.98 34.85
CA LYS A 400 32.66 -3.46 35.38
C LYS A 400 32.46 -2.02 35.80
N VAL A 401 33.07 -1.66 36.90
CA VAL A 401 33.23 -0.27 37.35
C VAL A 401 34.49 0.29 36.67
N SER A 402 34.36 1.33 35.88
CA SER A 402 35.44 1.90 35.08
C SER A 402 35.32 3.42 34.90
N ILE A 403 36.20 4.04 34.15
CA ILE A 403 36.17 5.48 33.86
C ILE A 403 34.95 5.84 32.97
N SER A 404 34.40 4.89 32.19
CA SER A 404 33.20 5.12 31.39
C SER A 404 32.00 5.43 32.28
N ASP A 405 31.86 4.75 33.41
CA ASP A 405 30.78 4.97 34.36
C ASP A 405 30.86 6.36 34.99
N VAL A 406 32.04 6.83 35.29
CA VAL A 406 32.25 8.22 35.76
C VAL A 406 31.79 9.23 34.70
N THR A 407 32.09 8.97 33.44
CA THR A 407 31.66 9.84 32.34
C THR A 407 30.15 9.83 32.19
N ASP A 408 29.52 8.65 32.21
CA ASP A 408 28.07 8.50 32.12
C ASP A 408 27.33 9.14 33.29
N MET A 409 27.87 9.07 34.50
CA MET A 409 27.32 9.78 35.66
C MET A 409 27.40 11.31 35.49
N ILE A 410 28.55 11.83 35.03
CA ILE A 410 28.73 13.25 34.77
C ILE A 410 27.73 13.72 33.69
N ASP A 411 27.63 12.98 32.58
CA ASP A 411 26.70 13.30 31.50
C ASP A 411 25.25 13.31 32.00
N ARG A 412 24.88 12.37 32.86
CA ARG A 412 23.55 12.31 33.49
C ARG A 412 23.29 13.53 34.36
N LEU A 413 24.23 13.95 35.17
CA LEU A 413 24.11 15.14 36.03
C LEU A 413 24.07 16.44 35.20
N LEU A 414 24.66 16.46 34.01
CA LEU A 414 24.59 17.57 33.05
C LEU A 414 23.27 17.58 32.24
N GLY A 415 22.39 16.61 32.43
CA GLY A 415 21.06 16.57 31.82
C GLY A 415 20.98 15.69 30.55
N SER A 416 22.00 14.91 30.25
CA SER A 416 21.94 13.93 29.15
C SER A 416 20.97 12.80 29.50
N SER A 417 20.15 12.37 28.52
CA SER A 417 19.28 11.20 28.65
C SER A 417 19.96 9.99 28.01
N ASN A 418 20.66 9.18 28.80
CA ASN A 418 21.11 7.86 28.36
C ASN A 418 20.07 6.81 28.78
N PRO A 419 19.36 6.15 27.84
CA PRO A 419 18.33 5.16 28.16
C PRO A 419 18.92 3.86 28.77
N SER A 420 20.24 3.68 28.71
CA SER A 420 20.93 2.52 29.28
C SER A 420 21.52 2.78 30.67
N PHE A 421 21.29 3.96 31.22
CA PHE A 421 21.85 4.34 32.52
C PHE A 421 21.20 3.56 33.66
N ALA A 422 22.01 2.77 34.41
CA ALA A 422 21.56 1.95 35.54
C ALA A 422 21.43 2.83 36.80
N ILE A 423 20.26 3.36 37.01
CA ILE A 423 19.93 4.32 38.09
C ILE A 423 20.20 3.74 39.46
N ASP A 424 19.89 2.44 39.65
CA ASP A 424 20.04 1.74 40.94
C ASP A 424 21.49 1.52 41.37
N ASP A 425 22.44 1.59 40.42
CA ASP A 425 23.87 1.47 40.65
C ASP A 425 24.59 2.83 40.79
N ALA A 426 23.87 3.92 40.56
CA ALA A 426 24.43 5.27 40.51
C ALA A 426 24.47 5.99 41.86
N ASP A 427 23.73 5.51 42.87
CA ASP A 427 23.84 5.97 44.25
C ASP A 427 25.03 5.24 44.92
N VAL A 428 26.21 5.74 44.65
CA VAL A 428 27.48 5.07 45.04
C VAL A 428 27.79 5.31 46.54
N ASP A 429 27.41 6.47 47.09
CA ASP A 429 27.62 6.81 48.48
C ASP A 429 26.44 6.38 49.41
N GLY A 430 25.31 5.92 48.82
CA GLY A 430 24.15 5.36 49.53
C GLY A 430 23.27 6.40 50.21
N ASP A 431 23.30 7.67 49.79
CA ASP A 431 22.52 8.77 50.39
C ASP A 431 21.08 8.86 49.83
N GLY A 432 20.73 8.04 48.85
CA GLY A 432 19.42 7.99 48.17
C GLY A 432 19.23 9.05 47.09
N LYS A 433 20.30 9.71 46.63
CA LYS A 433 20.29 10.70 45.54
C LYS A 433 21.46 10.46 44.62
N ILE A 434 21.31 10.86 43.37
CA ILE A 434 22.42 10.85 42.40
C ILE A 434 22.96 12.29 42.28
N THR A 435 24.16 12.49 42.80
CA THR A 435 24.83 13.80 42.90
C THR A 435 26.28 13.75 42.51
N ILE A 436 26.99 14.86 42.56
CA ILE A 436 28.45 14.91 42.38
C ILE A 436 29.20 14.12 43.48
N GLY A 437 28.54 13.86 44.64
CA GLY A 437 29.04 12.99 45.70
C GLY A 437 29.30 11.57 45.22
N ASP A 438 28.37 11.02 44.46
CA ASP A 438 28.47 9.67 43.86
C ASP A 438 29.57 9.59 42.82
N VAL A 439 29.75 10.65 42.00
CA VAL A 439 30.87 10.71 41.06
C VAL A 439 32.23 10.65 41.81
N THR A 440 32.31 11.37 42.93
CA THR A 440 33.52 11.34 43.76
C THR A 440 33.73 9.98 44.41
N ALA A 441 32.69 9.37 44.98
CA ALA A 441 32.74 8.04 45.54
C ALA A 441 33.14 6.98 44.50
N LEU A 442 32.61 7.08 43.28
CA LEU A 442 32.97 6.21 42.16
C LEU A 442 34.44 6.34 41.74
N ILE A 443 34.95 7.56 41.69
CA ILE A 443 36.38 7.82 41.43
C ILE A 443 37.24 7.20 42.54
N ASP A 444 36.85 7.33 43.81
CA ASP A 444 37.56 6.73 44.93
C ASP A 444 37.58 5.19 44.87
N ILE A 445 36.49 4.54 44.44
CA ILE A 445 36.47 3.09 44.19
C ILE A 445 37.49 2.73 43.11
N LEU A 446 37.53 3.46 42.00
CA LEU A 446 38.46 3.20 40.87
C LEU A 446 39.91 3.41 41.28
N LEU A 447 40.21 4.40 42.10
CA LEU A 447 41.57 4.68 42.58
C LEU A 447 42.04 3.69 43.64
N SER A 448 41.12 3.13 44.44
CA SER A 448 41.43 2.12 45.46
C SER A 448 41.71 0.73 44.93
N GLY A 449 41.37 0.46 43.66
CA GLY A 449 41.67 -0.78 42.96
C GLY A 449 40.84 -2.01 43.45
N ASN A 450 39.68 -1.81 44.01
CA ASN A 450 38.72 -2.85 44.45
C ASN A 450 37.64 -3.13 43.40
#